data_92f9fe349c6992e9317e207c7ba2a71b
#
_entry.id   92f9fe349c6992e9317e207c7ba2a71b
#
_cell.length_a   1.000
_cell.length_b   1.000
_cell.length_c   1.000
_cell.angle_alpha   90.00
_cell.angle_beta   90.00
_cell.angle_gamma   90.00
#
_symmetry.space_group_name_H-M   'P 1'
#
loop_
_entity.id
_entity.type
_entity.pdbx_description
1 polymer ?
#
loop_
_entity_poly.entity_id
_entity_poly.type
_entity_poly.pdbx_seq_one_letter_code
_entity_poly.pdbx_strand_id
1 'polypeptide(L)'
;MSNLELNDQIVPFKDFYGANHKEMPKLIAEGRVPLLSAGLMQERLNSLGTSTQDAWWNNYFDTGDGIFYHPEGSAKIVLGAQIIKDLTPNSPLSNGAIVLGDSIDESIAVYKSLDAVEEFSKKDIENLKLRSVLSPEEAKNHPVWIALAGGDKILLNNYVDETFRLGKEQYSKEKMMDVYFGSAQKKAVGRLWCVGSLGYGSSASGKYYVSGYYGGRFVGVAPEALGARGNTPSISTITNNVHAYLKNTDVVEGATKKGITKAIQDSYK
;
A
#
# COMPACT_ATOMS: atom_id res chain seq x y z
N MET A 1 -21.63 11.40 3.80
CA MET A 1 -20.68 10.27 3.73
C MET A 1 -21.52 9.02 3.66
N SER A 2 -21.52 8.31 2.54
CA SER A 2 -22.24 7.03 2.44
C SER A 2 -21.49 6.04 3.34
N ASN A 3 -22.21 5.45 4.29
CA ASN A 3 -21.69 4.30 5.02
C ASN A 3 -21.33 3.22 4.00
N LEU A 4 -20.12 2.69 4.11
CA LEU A 4 -19.71 1.51 3.37
C LEU A 4 -20.42 0.33 4.04
N GLU A 5 -21.69 0.11 3.72
CA GLU A 5 -22.38 -1.14 4.08
C GLU A 5 -21.83 -2.24 3.18
N LEU A 6 -20.64 -2.72 3.55
CA LEU A 6 -20.17 -4.02 3.09
C LEU A 6 -21.02 -5.04 3.83
N ASN A 7 -22.01 -5.55 3.16
CA ASN A 7 -23.02 -6.43 3.69
C ASN A 7 -22.37 -7.73 4.21
N ASP A 8 -22.47 -8.01 5.51
CA ASP A 8 -21.79 -9.09 6.25
C ASP A 8 -21.96 -10.52 5.67
N GLN A 9 -22.83 -10.71 4.70
CA GLN A 9 -23.18 -12.04 4.19
C GLN A 9 -22.43 -12.50 2.94
N ILE A 10 -21.68 -11.65 2.24
CA ILE A 10 -21.10 -12.02 0.93
C ILE A 10 -19.61 -11.69 0.83
N VAL A 11 -18.94 -11.19 1.87
CA VAL A 11 -17.79 -10.33 1.60
C VAL A 11 -16.56 -10.74 2.37
N PRO A 12 -15.45 -10.96 1.65
CA PRO A 12 -14.15 -11.09 2.27
C PRO A 12 -13.73 -9.77 2.96
N PHE A 13 -14.45 -8.67 2.76
CA PHE A 13 -14.08 -7.33 3.19
C PHE A 13 -14.98 -6.82 4.31
N LYS A 14 -14.36 -6.22 5.34
CA LYS A 14 -15.05 -5.51 6.43
C LYS A 14 -14.37 -4.17 6.67
N ASP A 15 -15.17 -3.12 6.81
CA ASP A 15 -14.71 -1.76 7.12
C ASP A 15 -14.45 -1.58 8.62
N PHE A 16 -13.32 -0.98 8.98
CA PHE A 16 -12.92 -0.61 10.33
C PHE A 16 -12.62 0.89 10.34
N TYR A 17 -13.57 1.67 10.84
CA TYR A 17 -13.50 3.12 10.84
C TYR A 17 -13.23 3.67 12.24
N GLY A 18 -12.15 4.44 12.39
CA GLY A 18 -11.76 5.03 13.66
C GLY A 18 -10.26 5.37 13.69
N ALA A 19 -9.72 5.58 14.88
CA ALA A 19 -8.29 5.78 15.04
C ALA A 19 -7.52 4.48 14.70
N ASN A 20 -6.59 4.54 13.76
CA ASN A 20 -5.93 3.35 13.20
C ASN A 20 -5.29 2.46 14.27
N HIS A 21 -4.65 3.03 15.30
CA HIS A 21 -4.06 2.28 16.42
C HIS A 21 -5.09 1.59 17.32
N LYS A 22 -6.38 1.94 17.22
CA LYS A 22 -7.50 1.29 17.92
C LYS A 22 -8.24 0.31 17.03
N GLU A 23 -8.31 0.58 15.73
CA GLU A 23 -9.04 -0.26 14.78
C GLU A 23 -8.22 -1.45 14.29
N MET A 24 -6.90 -1.32 14.14
CA MET A 24 -6.04 -2.42 13.74
C MET A 24 -6.14 -3.63 14.68
N PRO A 25 -6.06 -3.48 16.03
CA PRO A 25 -6.23 -4.63 16.94
C PRO A 25 -7.58 -5.34 16.78
N LYS A 26 -8.65 -4.59 16.50
CA LYS A 26 -9.98 -5.19 16.28
C LYS A 26 -9.99 -6.02 14.99
N LEU A 27 -9.41 -5.48 13.92
CA LEU A 27 -9.27 -6.15 12.64
C LEU A 27 -8.50 -7.47 12.79
N ILE A 28 -7.36 -7.45 13.49
CA ILE A 28 -6.54 -8.64 13.75
C ILE A 28 -7.26 -9.63 14.66
N ALA A 29 -7.97 -9.16 15.70
CA ALA A 29 -8.73 -10.02 16.61
C ALA A 29 -9.87 -10.77 15.91
N GLU A 30 -10.39 -10.25 14.80
CA GLU A 30 -11.35 -10.94 13.95
C GLU A 30 -10.69 -11.92 12.95
N GLY A 31 -9.38 -12.17 13.07
CA GLY A 31 -8.63 -13.04 12.17
C GLY A 31 -8.44 -12.45 10.75
N ARG A 32 -8.70 -11.17 10.56
CA ARG A 32 -8.56 -10.50 9.28
C ARG A 32 -7.15 -9.93 9.10
N VAL A 33 -6.79 -9.64 7.85
CA VAL A 33 -5.58 -8.90 7.52
C VAL A 33 -5.92 -7.57 6.86
N PRO A 34 -5.13 -6.50 7.10
CA PRO A 34 -5.38 -5.23 6.44
C PRO A 34 -5.14 -5.33 4.94
N LEU A 35 -6.04 -4.75 4.14
CA LEU A 35 -5.91 -4.66 2.69
C LEU A 35 -4.66 -3.86 2.33
N LEU A 36 -3.86 -4.37 1.41
CA LEU A 36 -2.69 -3.68 0.87
C LEU A 36 -3.09 -2.75 -0.28
N SER A 37 -2.22 -1.81 -0.63
CA SER A 37 -2.46 -0.85 -1.71
C SER A 37 -2.73 -1.53 -3.06
N ALA A 38 -1.96 -2.56 -3.40
CA ALA A 38 -2.19 -3.34 -4.62
C ALA A 38 -3.57 -4.03 -4.63
N GLY A 39 -3.95 -4.62 -3.48
CA GLY A 39 -5.29 -5.19 -3.30
C GLY A 39 -6.40 -4.15 -3.44
N LEU A 40 -6.21 -2.95 -2.89
CA LEU A 40 -7.15 -1.84 -3.06
C LEU A 40 -7.30 -1.40 -4.52
N MET A 41 -6.18 -1.28 -5.26
CA MET A 41 -6.22 -0.99 -6.69
C MET A 41 -7.04 -2.05 -7.44
N GLN A 42 -6.79 -3.34 -7.16
CA GLN A 42 -7.50 -4.44 -7.79
C GLN A 42 -9.00 -4.40 -7.46
N GLU A 43 -9.39 -4.16 -6.19
CA GLU A 43 -10.82 -4.12 -5.81
C GLU A 43 -11.53 -2.90 -6.39
N ARG A 44 -10.87 -1.76 -6.52
CA ARG A 44 -11.41 -0.62 -7.25
C ARG A 44 -11.70 -0.98 -8.71
N LEU A 45 -10.77 -1.65 -9.40
CA LEU A 45 -10.98 -2.12 -10.76
C LEU A 45 -12.11 -3.17 -10.85
N ASN A 46 -12.13 -4.14 -9.94
CA ASN A 46 -13.17 -5.19 -9.90
C ASN A 46 -14.57 -4.62 -9.64
N SER A 47 -14.67 -3.48 -8.97
CA SER A 47 -15.94 -2.84 -8.62
C SER A 47 -16.58 -2.05 -9.77
N LEU A 48 -15.86 -1.83 -10.86
CA LEU A 48 -16.36 -1.04 -12.00
C LEU A 48 -17.66 -1.62 -12.54
N GLY A 49 -18.68 -0.78 -12.69
CA GLY A 49 -20.01 -1.16 -13.16
C GLY A 49 -20.83 -2.00 -12.17
N THR A 50 -20.36 -2.22 -10.94
CA THR A 50 -21.10 -2.91 -9.89
C THR A 50 -21.76 -1.93 -8.91
N SER A 51 -22.66 -2.43 -8.06
CA SER A 51 -23.29 -1.62 -7.00
C SER A 51 -22.32 -1.14 -5.92
N THR A 52 -21.11 -1.71 -5.83
CA THR A 52 -20.09 -1.33 -4.85
C THR A 52 -19.08 -0.33 -5.39
N GLN A 53 -19.18 0.08 -6.65
CA GLN A 53 -18.23 1.00 -7.28
C GLN A 53 -18.04 2.29 -6.46
N ASP A 54 -19.14 2.95 -6.08
CA ASP A 54 -19.08 4.19 -5.32
C ASP A 54 -18.42 4.01 -3.96
N ALA A 55 -18.67 2.86 -3.31
CA ALA A 55 -18.07 2.54 -2.05
C ALA A 55 -16.54 2.43 -2.14
N TRP A 56 -16.02 1.81 -3.19
CA TRP A 56 -14.58 1.67 -3.39
C TRP A 56 -13.91 2.94 -3.92
N TRP A 57 -14.51 3.67 -4.83
CA TRP A 57 -13.87 4.82 -5.49
C TRP A 57 -14.06 6.13 -4.74
N ASN A 58 -15.19 6.31 -4.03
CA ASN A 58 -15.52 7.57 -3.36
C ASN A 58 -15.13 7.60 -1.88
N ASN A 59 -14.43 6.58 -1.38
CA ASN A 59 -13.85 6.57 -0.04
C ASN A 59 -12.32 6.53 -0.10
N TYR A 60 -11.70 7.03 0.98
CA TYR A 60 -10.26 6.84 1.25
C TYR A 60 -10.07 5.60 2.10
N PHE A 61 -8.89 4.98 1.97
CA PHE A 61 -8.53 3.80 2.74
C PHE A 61 -7.09 3.88 3.21
N ASP A 62 -6.89 3.61 4.49
CA ASP A 62 -5.58 3.30 5.04
C ASP A 62 -5.25 1.86 4.72
N THR A 63 -4.01 1.59 4.32
CA THR A 63 -3.59 0.26 3.88
C THR A 63 -2.67 -0.40 4.89
N GLY A 64 -2.43 -1.70 4.74
CA GLY A 64 -1.43 -2.44 5.51
C GLY A 64 0.01 -2.11 5.12
N ASP A 65 0.21 -1.21 4.16
CA ASP A 65 1.53 -0.78 3.70
C ASP A 65 2.01 0.42 4.51
N GLY A 66 3.32 0.46 4.76
CA GLY A 66 3.95 1.52 5.53
C GLY A 66 4.96 2.34 4.76
N ILE A 67 5.11 3.58 5.19
CA ILE A 67 6.27 4.41 4.88
C ILE A 67 6.98 4.77 6.16
N PHE A 68 8.27 4.55 6.19
CA PHE A 68 9.12 4.74 7.35
C PHE A 68 10.17 5.80 7.05
N TYR A 69 10.30 6.78 7.95
CA TYR A 69 11.19 7.93 7.78
C TYR A 69 12.39 7.84 8.71
N HIS A 70 13.57 7.97 8.14
CA HIS A 70 14.82 8.15 8.89
C HIS A 70 14.91 9.60 9.41
N PRO A 71 15.53 9.84 10.58
CA PRO A 71 15.73 11.22 11.09
C PRO A 71 16.43 12.16 10.09
N GLU A 72 17.31 11.65 9.26
CA GLU A 72 18.03 12.42 8.24
C GLU A 72 17.22 12.71 6.97
N GLY A 73 15.97 12.19 6.88
CA GLY A 73 15.04 12.53 5.83
C GLY A 73 14.90 11.51 4.70
N SER A 74 15.64 10.38 4.71
CA SER A 74 15.36 9.25 3.81
C SER A 74 14.07 8.54 4.22
N ALA A 75 13.46 7.76 3.31
CA ALA A 75 12.26 6.98 3.61
C ALA A 75 12.28 5.62 2.90
N LYS A 76 11.60 4.65 3.52
CA LYS A 76 11.41 3.29 3.02
C LYS A 76 9.93 2.97 2.87
N ILE A 77 9.55 2.34 1.75
CA ILE A 77 8.22 1.73 1.59
C ILE A 77 8.32 0.24 1.92
N VAL A 78 7.47 -0.21 2.83
CA VAL A 78 7.36 -1.62 3.24
C VAL A 78 5.93 -2.08 3.00
N LEU A 79 5.74 -3.08 2.15
CA LEU A 79 4.43 -3.66 1.89
C LEU A 79 4.05 -4.65 3.00
N GLY A 80 2.81 -4.61 3.44
CA GLY A 80 2.29 -5.48 4.49
C GLY A 80 3.09 -5.41 5.80
N ALA A 81 3.55 -4.21 6.17
CA ALA A 81 4.46 -3.98 7.27
C ALA A 81 3.96 -4.56 8.60
N GLN A 82 4.76 -5.46 9.22
CA GLN A 82 4.39 -6.09 10.48
C GLN A 82 4.19 -5.05 11.59
N ILE A 83 5.01 -4.02 11.66
CA ILE A 83 4.89 -2.92 12.63
C ILE A 83 3.51 -2.25 12.58
N ILE A 84 2.89 -2.19 11.41
CA ILE A 84 1.52 -1.66 11.24
C ILE A 84 0.48 -2.64 11.77
N LYS A 85 0.65 -3.94 11.54
CA LYS A 85 -0.25 -4.99 12.07
C LYS A 85 -0.17 -5.10 13.60
N ASP A 86 0.98 -4.77 14.17
CA ASP A 86 1.24 -4.80 15.62
C ASP A 86 0.77 -3.53 16.33
N LEU A 87 0.10 -2.60 15.64
CA LEU A 87 -0.47 -1.41 16.26
C LEU A 87 -1.43 -1.77 17.40
N THR A 88 -1.29 -1.07 18.50
CA THR A 88 -2.17 -1.17 19.67
C THR A 88 -2.56 0.23 20.17
N PRO A 89 -3.58 0.37 21.01
CA PRO A 89 -3.92 1.64 21.64
C PRO A 89 -2.76 2.28 22.43
N ASN A 90 -1.80 1.45 22.86
CA ASN A 90 -0.62 1.86 23.64
C ASN A 90 0.64 2.03 22.77
N SER A 91 0.56 1.87 21.48
CA SER A 91 1.72 2.07 20.59
C SER A 91 2.29 3.47 20.76
N PRO A 92 3.62 3.63 20.88
CA PRO A 92 4.25 4.93 21.06
C PRO A 92 4.08 5.76 19.78
N LEU A 93 3.41 6.90 19.91
CA LEU A 93 3.16 7.81 18.79
C LEU A 93 3.85 9.15 19.02
N SER A 94 4.42 9.72 17.97
CA SER A 94 4.97 11.08 17.92
C SER A 94 4.41 11.81 16.69
N ASN A 95 3.74 12.94 16.92
CA ASN A 95 3.05 13.68 15.86
C ASN A 95 2.22 12.76 14.95
N GLY A 96 1.49 11.81 15.56
CA GLY A 96 0.66 10.83 14.88
C GLY A 96 1.39 9.78 14.05
N ALA A 97 2.70 9.67 14.16
CA ALA A 97 3.50 8.59 13.55
C ALA A 97 3.91 7.56 14.61
N ILE A 98 4.07 6.32 14.20
CA ILE A 98 4.57 5.22 15.03
C ILE A 98 6.06 5.48 15.30
N VAL A 99 6.47 5.50 16.56
CA VAL A 99 7.90 5.60 16.92
C VAL A 99 8.51 4.19 16.88
N LEU A 100 9.64 4.04 16.17
CA LEU A 100 10.23 2.72 15.91
C LEU A 100 11.11 2.18 17.06
N GLY A 101 11.36 2.98 18.10
CA GLY A 101 12.19 2.55 19.24
C GLY A 101 12.20 3.58 20.36
N ASP A 102 12.62 3.18 21.56
CA ASP A 102 12.62 4.03 22.75
C ASP A 102 13.74 5.09 22.71
N SER A 103 14.85 4.79 22.06
CA SER A 103 15.96 5.72 21.81
C SER A 103 16.09 6.09 20.33
N ILE A 104 16.93 7.08 20.01
CA ILE A 104 17.26 7.44 18.63
C ILE A 104 17.96 6.26 17.94
N ASP A 105 18.99 5.70 18.61
CA ASP A 105 19.80 4.62 18.02
C ASP A 105 18.97 3.36 17.77
N GLU A 106 18.11 2.98 18.72
CA GLU A 106 17.19 1.87 18.55
C GLU A 106 16.22 2.10 17.40
N SER A 107 15.62 3.29 17.30
CA SER A 107 14.70 3.61 16.20
C SER A 107 15.38 3.55 14.83
N ILE A 108 16.64 3.96 14.74
CA ILE A 108 17.45 3.87 13.53
C ILE A 108 17.81 2.40 13.23
N ALA A 109 18.11 1.60 14.24
CA ALA A 109 18.39 0.17 14.06
C ALA A 109 17.17 -0.56 13.49
N VAL A 110 15.96 -0.30 14.05
CA VAL A 110 14.71 -0.84 13.50
C VAL A 110 14.48 -0.35 12.08
N TYR A 111 14.65 0.95 11.78
CA TYR A 111 14.51 1.45 10.42
C TYR A 111 15.45 0.74 9.43
N LYS A 112 16.71 0.50 9.82
CA LYS A 112 17.69 -0.19 8.98
C LYS A 112 17.31 -1.64 8.70
N SER A 113 16.67 -2.32 9.64
CA SER A 113 16.25 -3.72 9.51
C SER A 113 14.98 -3.92 8.67
N LEU A 114 14.28 -2.84 8.30
CA LEU A 114 13.06 -2.94 7.49
C LEU A 114 13.37 -3.48 6.10
N ASP A 115 12.62 -4.51 5.70
CA ASP A 115 12.64 -5.08 4.35
C ASP A 115 11.80 -4.21 3.42
N ALA A 116 12.46 -3.28 2.74
CA ALA A 116 11.82 -2.27 1.90
C ALA A 116 11.76 -2.72 0.44
N VAL A 117 10.61 -2.49 -0.20
CA VAL A 117 10.46 -2.66 -1.65
C VAL A 117 11.00 -1.46 -2.43
N GLU A 118 11.08 -0.30 -1.77
CA GLU A 118 11.61 0.94 -2.34
C GLU A 118 12.23 1.80 -1.23
N GLU A 119 13.35 2.45 -1.53
CA GLU A 119 14.04 3.36 -0.62
C GLU A 119 14.36 4.68 -1.33
N PHE A 120 14.03 5.79 -0.68
CA PHE A 120 14.22 7.15 -1.19
C PHE A 120 15.24 7.87 -0.32
N SER A 121 16.24 8.46 -0.94
CA SER A 121 17.08 9.45 -0.28
C SER A 121 16.27 10.72 0.03
N LYS A 122 16.78 11.57 0.92
CA LYS A 122 16.20 12.89 1.18
C LYS A 122 16.03 13.71 -0.12
N LYS A 123 17.04 13.66 -1.00
CA LYS A 123 17.02 14.37 -2.29
C LYS A 123 15.91 13.82 -3.22
N ASP A 124 15.70 12.50 -3.24
CA ASP A 124 14.63 11.92 -4.04
C ASP A 124 13.26 12.38 -3.55
N ILE A 125 13.04 12.39 -2.24
CA ILE A 125 11.79 12.88 -1.64
C ILE A 125 11.57 14.36 -1.98
N GLU A 126 12.59 15.20 -1.88
CA GLU A 126 12.51 16.63 -2.24
C GLU A 126 12.13 16.79 -3.72
N ASN A 127 12.76 16.03 -4.62
CA ASN A 127 12.45 16.05 -6.04
C ASN A 127 11.00 15.57 -6.35
N LEU A 128 10.54 14.52 -5.67
CA LEU A 128 9.21 13.98 -5.85
C LEU A 128 8.13 14.94 -5.32
N LYS A 129 8.38 15.65 -4.22
CA LYS A 129 7.47 16.68 -3.69
C LYS A 129 7.22 17.84 -4.66
N LEU A 130 8.19 18.15 -5.52
CA LEU A 130 8.05 19.21 -6.54
C LEU A 130 7.10 18.82 -7.68
N ARG A 131 6.77 17.54 -7.81
CA ARG A 131 5.91 16.97 -8.87
C ARG A 131 4.68 16.32 -8.25
N SER A 132 3.97 17.05 -7.40
CA SER A 132 2.89 16.47 -6.60
C SER A 132 1.64 16.12 -7.40
N VAL A 133 1.38 16.76 -8.53
CA VAL A 133 0.16 16.54 -9.34
C VAL A 133 0.55 15.88 -10.64
N LEU A 134 0.12 14.63 -10.85
CA LEU A 134 0.62 13.78 -11.93
C LEU A 134 -0.33 13.78 -13.13
N SER A 135 0.23 13.63 -14.33
CA SER A 135 -0.47 13.17 -15.53
C SER A 135 -0.57 11.64 -15.53
N PRO A 136 -1.38 11.01 -16.39
CA PRO A 136 -1.45 9.55 -16.49
C PRO A 136 -0.08 8.90 -16.69
N GLU A 137 0.73 9.44 -17.59
CA GLU A 137 2.05 8.89 -17.90
C GLU A 137 3.03 9.04 -16.72
N GLU A 138 2.99 10.17 -16.01
CA GLU A 138 3.79 10.37 -14.81
C GLU A 138 3.36 9.40 -13.70
N ALA A 139 2.06 9.15 -13.52
CA ALA A 139 1.55 8.22 -12.51
C ALA A 139 1.97 6.77 -12.78
N LYS A 140 1.91 6.32 -14.06
CA LYS A 140 2.37 4.98 -14.48
C LYS A 140 3.85 4.73 -14.23
N ASN A 141 4.66 5.79 -14.24
CA ASN A 141 6.10 5.71 -14.05
C ASN A 141 6.58 6.22 -12.68
N HIS A 142 5.66 6.60 -11.80
CA HIS A 142 6.01 7.14 -10.48
C HIS A 142 6.47 6.02 -9.54
N PRO A 143 7.69 6.11 -8.93
CA PRO A 143 8.28 5.02 -8.15
C PRO A 143 7.41 4.61 -6.96
N VAL A 144 6.75 5.56 -6.28
CA VAL A 144 5.83 5.24 -5.19
C VAL A 144 4.65 4.42 -5.67
N TRP A 145 4.02 4.78 -6.79
CA TRP A 145 2.89 4.03 -7.32
C TRP A 145 3.29 2.64 -7.81
N ILE A 146 4.47 2.50 -8.42
CA ILE A 146 5.05 1.20 -8.79
C ILE A 146 5.26 0.33 -7.53
N ALA A 147 5.84 0.90 -6.47
CA ALA A 147 6.03 0.18 -5.21
C ALA A 147 4.70 -0.24 -4.58
N LEU A 148 3.71 0.67 -4.49
CA LEU A 148 2.39 0.39 -3.92
C LEU A 148 1.56 -0.62 -4.74
N ALA A 149 1.81 -0.73 -6.04
CA ALA A 149 1.26 -1.78 -6.88
C ALA A 149 2.00 -3.13 -6.74
N GLY A 150 2.99 -3.22 -5.83
CA GLY A 150 3.82 -4.43 -5.66
C GLY A 150 4.70 -4.73 -6.88
N GLY A 151 5.04 -3.72 -7.69
CA GLY A 151 5.79 -3.87 -8.94
C GLY A 151 4.96 -4.37 -10.12
N ASP A 152 3.67 -4.63 -9.94
CA ASP A 152 2.76 -5.06 -11.02
C ASP A 152 2.38 -3.87 -11.91
N LYS A 153 3.11 -3.73 -13.03
CA LYS A 153 2.89 -2.66 -14.00
C LYS A 153 1.55 -2.79 -14.75
N ILE A 154 1.02 -4.01 -14.91
CA ILE A 154 -0.27 -4.20 -15.59
C ILE A 154 -1.38 -3.69 -14.69
N LEU A 155 -1.38 -4.08 -13.42
CA LEU A 155 -2.30 -3.58 -12.41
C LEU A 155 -2.22 -2.05 -12.33
N LEU A 156 -1.02 -1.50 -12.20
CA LEU A 156 -0.83 -0.04 -12.08
C LEU A 156 -1.36 0.69 -13.31
N ASN A 157 -1.02 0.25 -14.53
CA ASN A 157 -1.47 0.90 -15.74
C ASN A 157 -2.99 0.91 -15.85
N ASN A 158 -3.65 -0.24 -15.62
CA ASN A 158 -5.10 -0.33 -15.63
C ASN A 158 -5.73 0.58 -14.55
N TYR A 159 -5.17 0.60 -13.35
CA TYR A 159 -5.65 1.45 -12.26
C TYR A 159 -5.51 2.94 -12.59
N VAL A 160 -4.37 3.36 -13.17
CA VAL A 160 -4.16 4.73 -13.60
C VAL A 160 -5.17 5.12 -14.68
N ASP A 161 -5.31 4.30 -15.73
CA ASP A 161 -6.21 4.61 -16.84
C ASP A 161 -7.66 4.80 -16.37
N GLU A 162 -8.16 3.90 -15.52
CA GLU A 162 -9.51 4.01 -14.98
C GLU A 162 -9.65 5.17 -13.97
N THR A 163 -8.63 5.44 -13.14
CA THR A 163 -8.64 6.59 -12.23
C THR A 163 -8.79 7.91 -12.99
N PHE A 164 -8.01 8.08 -14.05
CA PHE A 164 -8.07 9.30 -14.85
C PHE A 164 -9.34 9.40 -15.70
N ARG A 165 -9.83 8.27 -16.24
CA ARG A 165 -11.11 8.22 -16.97
C ARG A 165 -12.26 8.67 -16.04
N LEU A 166 -12.42 8.03 -14.90
CA LEU A 166 -13.46 8.37 -13.92
C LEU A 166 -13.30 9.78 -13.35
N GLY A 167 -12.07 10.20 -13.07
CA GLY A 167 -11.77 11.54 -12.56
C GLY A 167 -12.16 12.64 -13.55
N LYS A 168 -11.92 12.41 -14.85
CA LYS A 168 -12.34 13.32 -15.91
C LYS A 168 -13.86 13.34 -16.06
N GLU A 169 -14.51 12.18 -16.09
CA GLU A 169 -15.95 12.05 -16.25
C GLU A 169 -16.74 12.65 -15.09
N GLN A 170 -16.35 12.38 -13.84
CA GLN A 170 -17.12 12.76 -12.67
C GLN A 170 -16.71 14.12 -12.07
N TYR A 171 -15.45 14.52 -12.23
CA TYR A 171 -14.89 15.69 -11.54
C TYR A 171 -14.13 16.65 -12.46
N SER A 172 -14.12 16.43 -13.79
CA SER A 172 -13.38 17.22 -14.78
C SER A 172 -11.88 17.39 -14.44
N LYS A 173 -11.28 16.36 -13.85
CA LYS A 173 -9.86 16.36 -13.45
C LYS A 173 -8.98 15.75 -14.52
N GLU A 174 -7.91 16.45 -14.87
CA GLU A 174 -6.89 15.99 -15.83
C GLU A 174 -5.58 15.59 -15.14
N LYS A 175 -5.40 16.01 -13.88
CA LYS A 175 -4.24 15.67 -13.05
C LYS A 175 -4.69 15.11 -11.73
N MET A 176 -4.14 13.97 -11.35
CA MET A 176 -4.56 13.17 -10.19
C MET A 176 -3.40 12.34 -9.64
N MET A 177 -3.69 11.48 -8.71
CA MET A 177 -2.77 10.50 -8.14
C MET A 177 -1.51 11.11 -7.51
N ASP A 178 -1.69 12.28 -6.86
CA ASP A 178 -0.63 12.95 -6.12
C ASP A 178 0.01 12.04 -5.09
N VAL A 179 1.28 12.31 -4.79
CA VAL A 179 2.00 11.60 -3.73
C VAL A 179 2.45 12.58 -2.65
N TYR A 180 2.03 12.31 -1.41
CA TYR A 180 2.36 13.15 -0.27
C TYR A 180 3.24 12.40 0.72
N PHE A 181 4.43 12.92 0.96
CA PHE A 181 5.34 12.44 1.99
C PHE A 181 5.13 13.18 3.32
N GLY A 182 5.32 12.46 4.42
CA GLY A 182 5.42 13.04 5.74
C GLY A 182 6.75 13.77 5.97
N SER A 183 6.99 14.16 7.21
CA SER A 183 8.23 14.79 7.64
C SER A 183 9.04 13.84 8.52
N ALA A 184 10.36 13.89 8.37
CA ALA A 184 11.29 13.26 9.30
C ALA A 184 11.12 13.86 10.70
N GLN A 185 11.42 13.07 11.72
CA GLN A 185 11.39 13.46 13.13
C GLN A 185 12.73 13.17 13.78
N LYS A 186 12.89 13.51 15.08
CA LYS A 186 14.13 13.24 15.82
C LYS A 186 14.45 11.74 15.93
N LYS A 187 13.43 10.90 15.98
CA LYS A 187 13.54 9.43 15.93
C LYS A 187 13.03 8.95 14.57
N ALA A 188 13.42 7.75 14.17
CA ALA A 188 12.81 7.10 13.02
C ALA A 188 11.35 6.75 13.35
N VAL A 189 10.47 7.00 12.38
CA VAL A 189 9.02 6.86 12.57
C VAL A 189 8.36 6.19 11.35
N GLY A 190 7.23 5.53 11.59
CA GLY A 190 6.41 4.91 10.55
C GLY A 190 5.04 5.56 10.43
N ARG A 191 4.50 5.55 9.22
CA ARG A 191 3.12 5.94 8.90
C ARG A 191 2.52 4.94 7.94
N LEU A 192 1.20 4.87 7.91
CA LEU A 192 0.49 4.10 6.90
C LEU A 192 0.46 4.86 5.58
N TRP A 193 0.37 4.12 4.48
CA TRP A 193 -0.11 4.67 3.23
C TRP A 193 -1.63 4.75 3.25
N CYS A 194 -2.14 5.92 2.95
CA CYS A 194 -3.56 6.14 2.69
C CYS A 194 -3.74 6.43 1.21
N VAL A 195 -4.68 5.75 0.57
CA VAL A 195 -5.09 6.05 -0.81
C VAL A 195 -6.41 6.81 -0.76
N GLY A 196 -6.40 8.03 -1.27
CA GLY A 196 -7.54 8.94 -1.27
C GLY A 196 -8.70 8.49 -2.14
N SER A 197 -9.86 9.10 -1.93
CA SER A 197 -11.02 8.91 -2.80
C SER A 197 -10.81 9.58 -4.17
N LEU A 198 -11.62 9.17 -5.14
CA LEU A 198 -11.58 9.73 -6.50
C LEU A 198 -11.78 11.24 -6.51
N GLY A 199 -12.75 11.75 -5.72
CA GLY A 199 -13.01 13.18 -5.59
C GLY A 199 -11.83 13.98 -5.03
N TYR A 200 -10.93 13.36 -4.27
CA TYR A 200 -9.66 13.93 -3.83
C TYR A 200 -8.46 13.47 -4.68
N GLY A 201 -8.71 13.02 -5.91
CA GLY A 201 -7.68 12.69 -6.89
C GLY A 201 -7.02 11.35 -6.69
N SER A 202 -7.57 10.42 -5.90
CA SER A 202 -6.97 9.10 -5.62
C SER A 202 -5.51 9.18 -5.19
N SER A 203 -5.12 10.21 -4.45
CA SER A 203 -3.73 10.46 -4.05
C SER A 203 -3.21 9.42 -3.07
N ALA A 204 -1.90 9.11 -3.12
CA ALA A 204 -1.22 8.34 -2.09
C ALA A 204 -0.62 9.27 -1.04
N SER A 205 -0.93 9.05 0.22
CA SER A 205 -0.45 9.88 1.31
C SER A 205 0.20 9.07 2.42
N GLY A 206 1.50 9.29 2.61
CA GLY A 206 2.28 8.80 3.74
C GLY A 206 2.45 9.82 4.86
N LYS A 207 1.59 10.84 4.95
CA LYS A 207 1.67 11.90 5.97
C LYS A 207 0.57 11.85 7.02
N TYR A 208 -0.49 11.06 6.82
CA TYR A 208 -1.62 11.01 7.73
C TYR A 208 -1.28 10.44 9.11
N TYR A 209 -2.07 10.85 10.11
CA TYR A 209 -1.88 10.48 11.49
C TYR A 209 -2.45 9.09 11.79
N VAL A 210 -1.62 8.21 12.33
CA VAL A 210 -2.05 6.89 12.85
C VAL A 210 -3.03 7.06 14.01
N SER A 211 -2.94 8.15 14.76
CA SER A 211 -3.85 8.48 15.88
C SER A 211 -5.26 8.89 15.44
N GLY A 212 -5.47 9.14 14.15
CA GLY A 212 -6.81 9.35 13.61
C GLY A 212 -7.55 10.56 14.16
N TYR A 213 -6.94 11.75 14.16
CA TYR A 213 -7.65 12.98 14.56
C TYR A 213 -8.91 13.22 13.70
N TYR A 214 -8.96 12.65 12.49
CA TYR A 214 -10.10 12.69 11.56
C TYR A 214 -10.69 11.33 11.22
N GLY A 215 -10.32 10.26 11.95
CA GLY A 215 -10.72 8.88 11.64
C GLY A 215 -9.85 8.28 10.53
N GLY A 216 -9.34 7.06 10.77
CA GLY A 216 -8.75 6.20 9.75
C GLY A 216 -9.82 5.25 9.20
N ARG A 217 -9.52 4.59 8.09
CA ARG A 217 -10.39 3.55 7.54
C ARG A 217 -9.56 2.42 6.98
N PHE A 218 -9.59 1.28 7.66
CA PHE A 218 -9.06 0.02 7.14
C PHE A 218 -10.14 -0.83 6.51
N VAL A 219 -9.75 -1.60 5.52
CA VAL A 219 -10.51 -2.76 5.08
C VAL A 219 -9.79 -4.01 5.56
N GLY A 220 -10.46 -4.80 6.40
CA GLY A 220 -10.01 -6.11 6.83
C GLY A 220 -10.46 -7.17 5.85
N VAL A 221 -9.50 -7.97 5.35
CA VAL A 221 -9.75 -9.07 4.41
C VAL A 221 -9.79 -10.38 5.19
N ALA A 222 -10.83 -11.19 4.98
CA ALA A 222 -10.91 -12.52 5.57
C ALA A 222 -9.86 -13.47 4.96
N PRO A 223 -9.20 -14.33 5.76
CA PRO A 223 -8.14 -15.23 5.27
C PRO A 223 -8.57 -16.13 4.11
N GLU A 224 -9.81 -16.60 4.13
CA GLU A 224 -10.37 -17.47 3.08
C GLU A 224 -10.40 -16.77 1.72
N ALA A 225 -10.56 -15.47 1.71
CA ALA A 225 -10.57 -14.68 0.50
C ALA A 225 -9.19 -14.38 -0.06
N LEU A 226 -8.16 -14.42 0.78
CA LEU A 226 -6.77 -14.29 0.35
C LEU A 226 -6.36 -15.51 -0.50
N GLY A 227 -6.85 -16.72 -0.15
CA GLY A 227 -6.65 -17.94 -0.93
C GLY A 227 -7.52 -18.01 -2.19
N ALA A 228 -8.73 -17.41 -2.18
CA ALA A 228 -9.69 -17.51 -3.28
C ALA A 228 -9.54 -16.44 -4.36
N ARG A 229 -8.87 -15.30 -4.08
CA ARG A 229 -8.76 -14.15 -5.00
C ARG A 229 -7.33 -13.68 -5.25
N GLY A 230 -6.34 -14.57 -4.99
CA GLY A 230 -4.99 -14.30 -5.46
C GLY A 230 -4.37 -13.00 -4.95
N ASN A 231 -4.21 -12.86 -3.63
CA ASN A 231 -2.94 -12.32 -3.13
C ASN A 231 -1.80 -13.32 -3.41
N THR A 232 -2.07 -14.30 -4.25
CA THR A 232 -1.03 -15.03 -4.96
C THR A 232 -0.31 -13.97 -5.78
N PRO A 233 0.96 -13.68 -5.49
CA PRO A 233 1.73 -12.75 -6.31
C PRO A 233 1.53 -13.16 -7.75
N SER A 234 1.37 -12.21 -8.67
CA SER A 234 1.21 -12.56 -10.09
C SER A 234 2.32 -13.53 -10.49
N ILE A 235 2.05 -14.40 -11.44
CA ILE A 235 3.08 -15.35 -11.95
C ILE A 235 4.37 -14.58 -12.25
N SER A 236 4.29 -13.36 -12.77
CA SER A 236 5.43 -12.48 -13.00
C SER A 236 6.13 -12.08 -11.70
N THR A 237 5.39 -11.77 -10.63
CA THR A 237 5.96 -11.42 -9.32
C THR A 237 6.65 -12.62 -8.68
N ILE A 238 6.03 -13.80 -8.71
CA ILE A 238 6.64 -15.06 -8.21
C ILE A 238 7.89 -15.38 -9.03
N THR A 239 7.79 -15.32 -10.36
CA THR A 239 8.92 -15.58 -11.25
C THR A 239 10.07 -14.61 -10.99
N ASN A 240 9.79 -13.31 -10.83
CA ASN A 240 10.80 -12.30 -10.54
C ASN A 240 11.45 -12.51 -9.16
N ASN A 241 10.67 -12.85 -8.12
CA ASN A 241 11.18 -13.12 -6.79
C ASN A 241 12.04 -14.39 -6.77
N VAL A 242 11.60 -15.46 -7.45
CA VAL A 242 12.39 -16.68 -7.61
C VAL A 242 13.67 -16.41 -8.41
N HIS A 243 13.61 -15.60 -9.46
CA HIS A 243 14.80 -15.22 -10.22
C HIS A 243 15.77 -14.36 -9.39
N ALA A 244 15.26 -13.41 -8.58
CA ALA A 244 16.08 -12.60 -7.68
C ALA A 244 16.77 -13.48 -6.61
N TYR A 245 16.03 -14.40 -5.99
CA TYR A 245 16.56 -15.35 -5.04
C TYR A 245 17.66 -16.23 -5.66
N LEU A 246 17.40 -16.82 -6.84
CA LEU A 246 18.34 -17.67 -7.54
C LEU A 246 19.59 -16.91 -8.02
N LYS A 247 19.47 -15.62 -8.36
CA LYS A 247 20.58 -14.77 -8.73
C LYS A 247 21.52 -14.49 -7.56
N ASN A 248 20.96 -14.39 -6.35
CA ASN A 248 21.73 -14.13 -5.12
C ASN A 248 22.36 -15.37 -4.51
N THR A 249 22.00 -16.57 -4.97
CA THR A 249 22.48 -17.83 -4.39
C THR A 249 23.52 -18.55 -5.24
N ASP A 250 23.99 -17.97 -6.35
CA ASP A 250 24.99 -18.55 -7.30
C ASP A 250 24.70 -19.98 -7.79
N VAL A 251 23.47 -20.50 -7.55
CA VAL A 251 23.18 -21.95 -7.64
C VAL A 251 22.69 -22.37 -9.02
N VAL A 252 22.34 -21.42 -9.96
CA VAL A 252 21.65 -21.87 -11.17
C VAL A 252 22.02 -21.13 -12.46
N GLU A 253 22.62 -21.85 -13.40
CA GLU A 253 22.87 -21.41 -14.78
C GLU A 253 21.58 -21.37 -15.65
N GLY A 254 21.64 -20.61 -16.78
CA GLY A 254 20.51 -20.19 -17.61
C GLY A 254 19.45 -21.24 -18.04
N ALA A 255 19.81 -22.52 -18.19
CA ALA A 255 18.88 -23.58 -18.59
C ALA A 255 17.85 -23.90 -17.48
N THR A 256 18.24 -23.79 -16.22
CA THR A 256 17.38 -24.07 -15.07
C THR A 256 16.39 -22.94 -14.83
N LYS A 257 16.71 -21.70 -15.18
CA LYS A 257 15.78 -20.54 -15.10
C LYS A 257 14.56 -20.75 -16.00
N LYS A 258 14.75 -21.25 -17.22
CA LYS A 258 13.63 -21.57 -18.14
C LYS A 258 12.76 -22.70 -17.59
N GLY A 259 13.37 -23.73 -17.00
CA GLY A 259 12.66 -24.85 -16.38
C GLY A 259 11.79 -24.42 -15.21
N ILE A 260 12.32 -23.57 -14.32
CA ILE A 260 11.60 -23.06 -13.16
C ILE A 260 10.45 -22.12 -13.60
N THR A 261 10.68 -21.22 -14.55
CA THR A 261 9.64 -20.36 -15.10
C THR A 261 8.49 -21.18 -15.69
N LYS A 262 8.81 -22.24 -16.45
CA LYS A 262 7.81 -23.15 -17.02
C LYS A 262 7.06 -23.90 -15.94
N ALA A 263 7.73 -24.45 -14.93
CA ALA A 263 7.11 -25.16 -13.82
C ALA A 263 6.15 -24.26 -13.02
N ILE A 264 6.54 -23.01 -12.77
CA ILE A 264 5.67 -22.00 -12.13
C ILE A 264 4.42 -21.75 -13.00
N GLN A 265 4.60 -21.52 -14.30
CA GLN A 265 3.49 -21.26 -15.22
C GLN A 265 2.53 -22.46 -15.35
N ASP A 266 3.05 -23.68 -15.34
CA ASP A 266 2.24 -24.91 -15.44
C ASP A 266 1.49 -25.24 -14.15
N SER A 267 1.97 -24.79 -13.00
CA SER A 267 1.30 -24.95 -11.69
C SER A 267 0.08 -24.05 -11.50
N TYR A 268 -0.10 -23.05 -12.36
CA TYR A 268 -1.18 -22.07 -12.29
C TYR A 268 -2.26 -22.26 -13.41
N LYS A 269 -2.15 -23.34 -14.19
CA LYS A 269 -3.20 -23.78 -15.14
C LYS A 269 -4.19 -24.72 -14.46
#